data_18cd9779bf789eb85da585176551309e
#
_entry.id   18cd9779bf789eb85da585176551309e
#
_cell.length_a   1.000
_cell.length_b   1.000
_cell.length_c   1.000
_cell.angle_alpha   90.00
_cell.angle_beta   90.00
_cell.angle_gamma   90.00
#
_symmetry.space_group_name_H-M   'P 1'
#
loop_
_entity.id
_entity.type
_entity.pdbx_description
1 polymer ?
#
loop_
_entity_poly.entity_id
_entity_poly.type
_entity_poly.pdbx_seq_one_letter_code
_entity_poly.pdbx_strand_id
1 'polypeptide(L)'
;MDNIVDWCISRQLWWGHRIPAWFCNNCEHITVNMETPINCEKCKNKDIYQDPDVLDTWFSSGLWTHSTLGWPNNTQDLNKFYPSTVMETGYDILFFWVARMIMLGIENMGKAPFSHIYLHGLILDPSGLKMSKSKGNVMNPLDLIDEYGADALRSVSYTHLRAHETDS
;
A
#
# COMPACT_ATOMS: atom_id res chain seq x y z
N MET A 1 -5.85 -15.69 1.32
CA MET A 1 -6.95 -14.88 0.77
C MET A 1 -8.32 -15.32 1.29
N ASP A 2 -8.48 -16.59 1.68
CA ASP A 2 -9.77 -17.17 2.09
C ASP A 2 -10.43 -16.49 3.30
N ASN A 3 -9.65 -15.85 4.15
CA ASN A 3 -10.14 -15.14 5.34
C ASN A 3 -10.08 -13.62 5.20
N ILE A 4 -10.09 -13.10 3.97
CA ILE A 4 -10.08 -11.66 3.76
C ILE A 4 -11.42 -11.07 4.19
N VAL A 5 -11.37 -9.98 4.95
CA VAL A 5 -12.54 -9.26 5.44
C VAL A 5 -12.80 -8.01 4.59
N ASP A 6 -14.02 -7.50 4.67
CA ASP A 6 -14.40 -6.25 4.02
C ASP A 6 -13.45 -5.11 4.41
N TRP A 7 -13.18 -4.26 3.44
CA TRP A 7 -12.29 -3.13 3.61
C TRP A 7 -13.00 -1.83 3.22
N CYS A 8 -13.29 -1.02 4.22
CA CYS A 8 -13.76 0.33 3.96
C CYS A 8 -12.59 1.17 3.42
N ILE A 9 -12.74 1.68 2.21
CA ILE A 9 -11.70 2.44 1.52
C ILE A 9 -11.77 3.94 1.75
N SER A 10 -12.83 4.44 2.39
CA SER A 10 -13.00 5.87 2.70
C SER A 10 -12.35 6.26 4.04
N ARG A 11 -11.78 7.45 4.08
CA ARG A 11 -11.18 8.05 5.29
C ARG A 11 -11.62 9.51 5.42
N GLN A 12 -11.97 9.90 6.62
CA GLN A 12 -12.37 11.26 6.98
C GLN A 12 -11.13 12.07 7.37
N LEU A 13 -10.24 12.29 6.37
CA LEU A 13 -8.99 13.03 6.53
C LEU A 13 -9.01 14.28 5.66
N TRP A 14 -8.35 15.31 6.11
CA TRP A 14 -8.22 16.53 5.32
C TRP A 14 -7.28 16.38 4.12
N TRP A 15 -6.28 15.51 4.23
CA TRP A 15 -5.29 15.26 3.19
C TRP A 15 -5.39 13.85 2.62
N GLY A 16 -5.41 13.74 1.30
CA GLY A 16 -5.45 12.46 0.60
C GLY A 16 -6.06 12.58 -0.81
N HIS A 17 -6.19 11.47 -1.50
CA HIS A 17 -6.86 11.40 -2.79
C HIS A 17 -8.37 11.40 -2.56
N ARG A 18 -9.06 12.43 -3.02
CA ARG A 18 -10.53 12.48 -2.94
C ARG A 18 -11.15 11.33 -3.74
N ILE A 19 -12.18 10.73 -3.17
CA ILE A 19 -12.93 9.66 -3.82
C ILE A 19 -13.60 10.24 -5.07
N PRO A 20 -13.35 9.69 -6.28
CA PRO A 20 -13.87 10.22 -7.54
C PRO A 20 -15.31 9.74 -7.79
N ALA A 21 -16.17 9.88 -6.79
CA ALA A 21 -17.58 9.50 -6.83
C ALA A 21 -18.46 10.72 -6.55
N TRP A 22 -19.54 10.85 -7.30
CA TRP A 22 -20.54 11.91 -7.17
C TRP A 22 -21.90 11.31 -6.94
N PHE A 23 -22.57 11.79 -5.92
CA PHE A 23 -23.92 11.37 -5.51
C PHE A 23 -24.95 12.32 -6.09
N CYS A 24 -26.05 11.78 -6.58
CA CYS A 24 -27.17 12.56 -7.10
C CYS A 24 -28.24 12.72 -6.02
N ASN A 25 -28.57 13.97 -5.65
CA ASN A 25 -29.60 14.24 -4.66
C ASN A 25 -31.03 13.86 -5.13
N ASN A 26 -31.24 13.67 -6.44
CA ASN A 26 -32.56 13.36 -6.98
C ASN A 26 -32.85 11.85 -7.11
N CYS A 27 -31.84 11.03 -7.43
CA CYS A 27 -32.09 9.60 -7.71
C CYS A 27 -31.08 8.66 -7.02
N GLU A 28 -30.26 9.20 -6.12
CA GLU A 28 -29.26 8.48 -5.33
C GLU A 28 -28.24 7.68 -6.15
N HIS A 29 -28.21 7.90 -7.47
CA HIS A 29 -27.23 7.26 -8.35
C HIS A 29 -25.83 7.80 -8.06
N ILE A 30 -24.86 6.88 -8.07
CA ILE A 30 -23.44 7.22 -7.90
C ILE A 30 -22.79 7.22 -9.28
N THR A 31 -22.21 8.34 -9.66
CA THR A 31 -21.39 8.50 -10.88
C THR A 31 -19.92 8.47 -10.48
N VAL A 32 -19.13 7.58 -11.05
CA VAL A 32 -17.68 7.53 -10.86
C VAL A 32 -16.98 8.05 -12.11
N ASN A 33 -16.16 9.10 -11.97
CA ASN A 33 -15.49 9.71 -13.11
C ASN A 33 -14.12 10.29 -12.69
N MET A 34 -13.21 10.43 -13.64
CA MET A 34 -11.92 11.09 -13.43
C MET A 34 -12.06 12.62 -13.34
N GLU A 35 -13.03 13.19 -14.04
CA GLU A 35 -13.35 14.61 -14.04
C GLU A 35 -14.70 14.86 -13.38
N THR A 36 -14.90 16.08 -12.89
CA THR A 36 -16.18 16.47 -12.29
C THR A 36 -17.31 16.38 -13.34
N PRO A 37 -18.31 15.48 -13.15
CA PRO A 37 -19.40 15.36 -14.10
C PRO A 37 -20.31 16.60 -14.06
N ILE A 38 -20.88 16.97 -15.22
CA ILE A 38 -21.79 18.12 -15.33
C ILE A 38 -23.18 17.80 -14.76
N ASN A 39 -23.56 16.52 -14.81
CA ASN A 39 -24.86 16.03 -14.37
C ASN A 39 -24.82 14.54 -14.01
N CYS A 40 -25.83 14.07 -13.33
CA CYS A 40 -26.04 12.67 -13.04
C CYS A 40 -26.15 11.85 -14.33
N GLU A 41 -25.42 10.75 -14.43
CA GLU A 41 -25.46 9.88 -15.60
C GLU A 41 -26.84 9.27 -15.84
N LYS A 42 -27.58 8.96 -14.75
CA LYS A 42 -28.89 8.28 -14.82
C LYS A 42 -30.04 9.25 -15.10
N CYS A 43 -30.21 10.29 -14.29
CA CYS A 43 -31.39 11.15 -14.37
C CYS A 43 -31.10 12.55 -14.98
N LYS A 44 -29.84 12.82 -15.35
CA LYS A 44 -29.39 14.09 -15.91
C LYS A 44 -29.58 15.31 -15.02
N ASN A 45 -29.92 15.13 -13.75
CA ASN A 45 -30.02 16.22 -12.80
C ASN A 45 -28.63 16.81 -12.54
N LYS A 46 -28.56 18.12 -12.37
CA LYS A 46 -27.32 18.85 -12.06
C LYS A 46 -27.00 18.92 -10.58
N ASP A 47 -27.96 18.57 -9.72
CA ASP A 47 -27.76 18.55 -8.27
C ASP A 47 -27.03 17.28 -7.85
N ILE A 48 -25.72 17.34 -7.99
CA ILE A 48 -24.77 16.28 -7.63
C ILE A 48 -23.66 16.86 -6.74
N TYR A 49 -23.16 16.05 -5.83
CA TYR A 49 -22.01 16.43 -4.99
C TYR A 49 -20.98 15.31 -4.93
N GLN A 50 -19.72 15.70 -4.86
CA GLN A 50 -18.62 14.75 -4.72
C GLN A 50 -18.53 14.21 -3.30
N ASP A 51 -18.16 12.95 -3.16
CA ASP A 51 -17.82 12.34 -1.88
C ASP A 51 -16.80 13.23 -1.13
N PRO A 52 -17.07 13.64 0.12
CA PRO A 52 -16.16 14.48 0.90
C PRO A 52 -14.92 13.73 1.38
N ASP A 53 -14.97 12.40 1.43
CA ASP A 53 -13.93 11.56 1.97
C ASP A 53 -12.76 11.39 0.99
N VAL A 54 -11.65 10.91 1.52
CA VAL A 54 -10.46 10.54 0.73
C VAL A 54 -10.26 9.03 0.75
N LEU A 55 -9.55 8.51 -0.22
CA LEU A 55 -9.18 7.09 -0.27
C LEU A 55 -8.16 6.76 0.81
N ASP A 56 -8.29 5.57 1.39
CA ASP A 56 -7.26 4.96 2.23
C ASP A 56 -5.92 4.93 1.48
N THR A 57 -4.84 5.25 2.18
CA THR A 57 -3.48 5.22 1.62
C THR A 57 -3.12 3.85 1.04
N TRP A 58 -3.65 2.77 1.62
CA TRP A 58 -3.42 1.40 1.11
C TRP A 58 -4.10 1.12 -0.22
N PHE A 59 -5.07 1.93 -0.62
CA PHE A 59 -5.68 1.82 -1.94
C PHE A 59 -4.69 2.21 -3.03
N SER A 60 -4.11 3.41 -2.95
CA SER A 60 -3.10 3.84 -3.92
C SER A 60 -1.80 3.03 -3.83
N SER A 61 -1.38 2.66 -2.60
CA SER A 61 -0.22 1.77 -2.40
C SER A 61 -0.42 0.38 -3.01
N GLY A 62 -1.65 -0.12 -3.02
CA GLY A 62 -1.99 -1.40 -3.66
C GLY A 62 -1.86 -1.39 -5.18
N LEU A 63 -1.94 -0.22 -5.81
CA LEU A 63 -1.74 -0.05 -7.26
C LEU A 63 -0.25 0.01 -7.65
N TRP A 64 0.66 0.14 -6.70
CA TRP A 64 2.08 0.42 -6.92
C TRP A 64 2.75 -0.51 -7.92
N THR A 65 2.45 -1.81 -7.90
CA THR A 65 3.08 -2.84 -8.73
C THR A 65 2.90 -2.65 -10.23
N HIS A 66 1.89 -1.92 -10.66
CA HIS A 66 1.59 -1.68 -12.07
C HIS A 66 1.45 -0.19 -12.41
N SER A 67 0.98 0.65 -11.48
CA SER A 67 0.83 2.08 -11.75
C SER A 67 2.18 2.79 -11.99
N THR A 68 3.23 2.40 -11.27
CA THR A 68 4.58 2.95 -11.45
C THR A 68 5.24 2.53 -12.77
N LEU A 69 4.73 1.47 -13.38
CA LEU A 69 5.17 0.98 -14.69
C LEU A 69 4.35 1.56 -15.86
N GLY A 70 3.45 2.49 -15.55
CA GLY A 70 2.69 3.26 -16.54
C GLY A 70 1.27 2.76 -16.81
N TRP A 71 0.75 1.76 -16.06
CA TRP A 71 -0.67 1.39 -16.13
C TRP A 71 -1.57 2.63 -15.89
N PRO A 72 -2.69 2.80 -16.61
CA PRO A 72 -3.36 1.84 -17.49
C PRO A 72 -2.84 1.77 -18.93
N ASN A 73 -1.80 2.52 -19.29
CA ASN A 73 -1.21 2.46 -20.62
C ASN A 73 -0.39 1.17 -20.82
N ASN A 74 -0.39 0.65 -22.03
CA ASN A 74 0.44 -0.50 -22.39
C ASN A 74 1.88 -0.03 -22.68
N THR A 75 2.72 0.05 -21.65
CA THR A 75 4.11 0.52 -21.75
C THR A 75 5.08 -0.66 -21.90
N GLN A 76 6.30 -0.35 -22.39
CA GLN A 76 7.38 -1.35 -22.44
C GLN A 76 7.78 -1.83 -21.06
N ASP A 77 7.82 -0.93 -20.06
CA ASP A 77 8.17 -1.27 -18.68
C ASP A 77 7.13 -2.18 -18.04
N LEU A 78 5.84 -1.89 -18.24
CA LEU A 78 4.76 -2.75 -17.77
C LEU A 78 4.87 -4.17 -18.33
N ASN A 79 5.13 -4.29 -19.63
CA ASN A 79 5.28 -5.58 -20.29
C ASN A 79 6.53 -6.35 -19.86
N LYS A 80 7.60 -5.65 -19.49
CA LYS A 80 8.87 -6.25 -19.12
C LYS A 80 8.95 -6.62 -17.64
N PHE A 81 8.42 -5.76 -16.76
CA PHE A 81 8.64 -5.86 -15.31
C PHE A 81 7.43 -6.34 -14.52
N TYR A 82 6.24 -6.44 -15.15
CA TYR A 82 5.08 -7.02 -14.51
C TYR A 82 4.77 -8.44 -15.03
N PRO A 83 4.62 -9.45 -14.18
CA PRO A 83 4.84 -9.44 -12.73
C PRO A 83 6.33 -9.41 -12.38
N SER A 84 6.65 -8.86 -11.20
CA SER A 84 7.99 -8.96 -10.63
C SER A 84 8.23 -10.36 -10.03
N THR A 85 9.50 -10.71 -9.75
CA THR A 85 9.82 -12.03 -9.22
C THR A 85 9.61 -12.11 -7.71
N VAL A 86 10.15 -11.13 -6.96
CA VAL A 86 10.14 -11.14 -5.50
C VAL A 86 9.62 -9.81 -4.97
N MET A 87 8.74 -9.88 -3.99
CA MET A 87 8.33 -8.77 -3.14
C MET A 87 8.92 -8.97 -1.74
N GLU A 88 9.75 -8.05 -1.29
CA GLU A 88 10.32 -8.07 0.05
C GLU A 88 9.61 -7.03 0.94
N THR A 89 9.19 -7.44 2.15
CA THR A 89 8.53 -6.56 3.11
C THR A 89 8.57 -7.14 4.53
N GLY A 90 8.25 -6.31 5.53
CA GLY A 90 7.96 -6.77 6.88
C GLY A 90 6.60 -7.50 6.96
N TYR A 91 6.50 -8.47 7.84
CA TYR A 91 5.27 -9.25 8.06
C TYR A 91 4.09 -8.39 8.54
N ASP A 92 4.36 -7.27 9.18
CA ASP A 92 3.37 -6.38 9.79
C ASP A 92 2.46 -5.67 8.78
N ILE A 93 2.91 -5.53 7.53
CA ILE A 93 2.13 -4.94 6.44
C ILE A 93 1.74 -5.96 5.35
N LEU A 94 1.86 -7.25 5.65
CA LEU A 94 1.48 -8.32 4.72
C LEU A 94 0.00 -8.20 4.32
N PHE A 95 -0.88 -8.01 5.29
CA PHE A 95 -2.32 -7.88 5.04
C PHE A 95 -2.67 -6.53 4.40
N PHE A 96 -2.13 -5.44 4.94
CA PHE A 96 -2.53 -4.09 4.48
C PHE A 96 -1.94 -3.73 3.12
N TRP A 97 -0.75 -4.20 2.80
CA TRP A 97 -0.08 -3.84 1.55
C TRP A 97 -0.01 -4.99 0.55
N VAL A 98 0.57 -6.12 0.94
CA VAL A 98 0.82 -7.23 0.01
C VAL A 98 -0.50 -7.83 -0.49
N ALA A 99 -1.45 -8.11 0.39
CA ALA A 99 -2.74 -8.64 -0.01
C ALA A 99 -3.50 -7.66 -0.93
N ARG A 100 -3.40 -6.34 -0.67
CA ARG A 100 -4.02 -5.31 -1.52
C ARG A 100 -3.36 -5.25 -2.91
N MET A 101 -2.03 -5.34 -2.99
CA MET A 101 -1.32 -5.43 -4.26
C MET A 101 -1.73 -6.66 -5.07
N ILE A 102 -1.90 -7.81 -4.41
CA ILE A 102 -2.35 -9.04 -5.08
C ILE A 102 -3.77 -8.87 -5.63
N MET A 103 -4.70 -8.36 -4.81
CA MET A 103 -6.09 -8.14 -5.22
C MET A 103 -6.18 -7.20 -6.42
N LEU A 104 -5.59 -6.01 -6.29
CA LEU A 104 -5.64 -5.00 -7.34
C LEU A 104 -4.82 -5.40 -8.58
N GLY A 105 -3.73 -6.13 -8.39
CA GLY A 105 -2.96 -6.68 -9.50
C GLY A 105 -3.73 -7.73 -10.28
N ILE A 106 -4.42 -8.65 -9.62
CA ILE A 106 -5.27 -9.64 -10.30
C ILE A 106 -6.42 -8.95 -11.04
N GLU A 107 -7.10 -8.00 -10.40
CA GLU A 107 -8.23 -7.28 -10.99
C GLU A 107 -7.80 -6.47 -12.23
N ASN A 108 -6.73 -5.68 -12.12
CA ASN A 108 -6.31 -4.77 -13.17
C ASN A 108 -5.47 -5.42 -14.27
N MET A 109 -4.68 -6.46 -13.94
CA MET A 109 -3.68 -7.07 -14.83
C MET A 109 -3.96 -8.53 -15.15
N GLY A 110 -4.99 -9.15 -14.55
CA GLY A 110 -5.36 -10.55 -14.78
C GLY A 110 -4.41 -11.59 -14.17
N LYS A 111 -3.39 -11.16 -13.40
CA LYS A 111 -2.41 -12.06 -12.76
C LYS A 111 -1.76 -11.43 -11.54
N ALA A 112 -1.27 -12.29 -10.63
CA ALA A 112 -0.58 -11.85 -9.43
C ALA A 112 0.65 -11.00 -9.76
N PRO A 113 0.95 -9.94 -8.97
CA PRO A 113 2.01 -8.99 -9.28
C PRO A 113 3.43 -9.52 -9.02
N PHE A 114 3.59 -10.62 -8.28
CA PHE A 114 4.88 -11.24 -7.96
C PHE A 114 4.71 -12.73 -7.66
N SER A 115 5.80 -13.48 -7.83
CA SER A 115 5.81 -14.93 -7.65
C SER A 115 6.12 -15.34 -6.21
N HIS A 116 6.93 -14.54 -5.51
CA HIS A 116 7.41 -14.83 -4.16
C HIS A 116 7.27 -13.60 -3.27
N ILE A 117 6.93 -13.85 -2.01
CA ILE A 117 6.91 -12.83 -0.96
C ILE A 117 7.99 -13.24 0.06
N TYR A 118 9.00 -12.39 0.20
CA TYR A 118 10.04 -12.57 1.20
C TYR A 118 9.75 -11.66 2.40
N LEU A 119 9.59 -12.26 3.57
CA LEU A 119 9.32 -11.54 4.80
C LEU A 119 10.61 -11.44 5.63
N HIS A 120 11.13 -10.24 5.77
CA HIS A 120 12.29 -9.99 6.62
C HIS A 120 11.88 -9.78 8.08
N GLY A 121 12.80 -10.00 9.01
CA GLY A 121 12.61 -9.66 10.42
C GLY A 121 12.51 -8.15 10.65
N LEU A 122 11.92 -7.77 11.78
CA LEU A 122 11.85 -6.37 12.22
C LEU A 122 12.87 -6.13 13.34
N ILE A 123 13.54 -4.99 13.29
CA ILE A 123 14.37 -4.52 14.40
C ILE A 123 13.44 -4.03 15.51
N LEU A 124 13.59 -4.61 16.68
CA LEU A 124 12.80 -4.29 17.87
C LEU A 124 13.62 -3.41 18.82
N ASP A 125 12.93 -2.71 19.71
CA ASP A 125 13.58 -1.99 20.81
C ASP A 125 14.08 -3.00 21.88
N PRO A 126 14.87 -2.54 22.89
CA PRO A 126 15.36 -3.42 23.95
C PRO A 126 14.26 -4.13 24.76
N SER A 127 13.02 -3.67 24.69
CA SER A 127 11.86 -4.31 25.34
C SER A 127 11.16 -5.33 24.43
N GLY A 128 11.68 -5.57 23.22
CA GLY A 128 11.06 -6.46 22.24
C GLY A 128 9.85 -5.87 21.51
N LEU A 129 9.66 -4.56 21.56
CA LEU A 129 8.55 -3.88 20.91
C LEU A 129 8.98 -3.27 19.58
N LYS A 130 8.05 -3.28 18.61
CA LYS A 130 8.25 -2.60 17.32
C LYS A 130 8.54 -1.12 17.55
N MET A 131 9.63 -0.64 16.94
CA MET A 131 9.98 0.77 16.96
C MET A 131 8.96 1.60 16.16
N SER A 132 8.55 2.73 16.73
CA SER A 132 7.68 3.69 16.04
C SER A 132 7.96 5.11 16.50
N LYS A 133 7.89 6.07 15.57
CA LYS A 133 8.09 7.49 15.87
C LYS A 133 7.10 8.02 16.91
N SER A 134 5.86 7.53 16.87
CA SER A 134 4.80 7.93 17.83
C SER A 134 5.06 7.46 19.26
N LYS A 135 5.81 6.36 19.43
CA LYS A 135 6.20 5.83 20.76
C LYS A 135 7.52 6.40 21.27
N GLY A 136 8.28 7.11 20.43
CA GLY A 136 9.57 7.69 20.80
C GLY A 136 10.67 6.66 21.05
N ASN A 137 10.49 5.40 20.68
CA ASN A 137 11.44 4.30 20.90
C ASN A 137 12.28 3.96 19.65
N VAL A 138 12.40 4.91 18.72
CA VAL A 138 13.19 4.72 17.49
C VAL A 138 14.65 4.99 17.80
N MET A 139 15.53 4.05 17.48
CA MET A 139 16.97 4.25 17.45
C MET A 139 17.38 4.82 16.10
N ASN A 140 18.08 5.96 16.11
CA ASN A 140 18.59 6.53 14.88
C ASN A 140 19.84 5.74 14.43
N PRO A 141 19.85 5.14 13.24
CA PRO A 141 21.00 4.37 12.79
C PRO A 141 22.27 5.21 12.60
N LEU A 142 22.15 6.52 12.38
CA LEU A 142 23.31 7.39 12.25
C LEU A 142 24.06 7.53 13.58
N ASP A 143 23.35 7.62 14.69
CA ASP A 143 23.97 7.70 16.02
C ASP A 143 24.76 6.42 16.34
N LEU A 144 24.22 5.26 15.93
CA LEU A 144 24.92 3.97 16.07
C LEU A 144 26.12 3.87 15.14
N ILE A 145 26.05 4.43 13.95
CA ILE A 145 27.19 4.49 13.01
C ILE A 145 28.30 5.37 13.57
N ASP A 146 27.96 6.49 14.17
CA ASP A 146 28.93 7.40 14.77
C ASP A 146 29.63 6.78 16.00
N GLU A 147 28.90 5.95 16.77
CA GLU A 147 29.43 5.29 17.97
C GLU A 147 30.22 4.02 17.65
N TYR A 148 29.70 3.15 16.79
CA TYR A 148 30.23 1.79 16.55
C TYR A 148 30.80 1.56 15.15
N GLY A 149 30.55 2.47 14.22
CA GLY A 149 30.91 2.34 12.81
C GLY A 149 29.87 1.61 11.96
N ALA A 150 29.82 1.95 10.68
CA ALA A 150 28.82 1.41 9.74
C ALA A 150 28.93 -0.12 9.56
N ASP A 151 30.16 -0.64 9.54
CA ASP A 151 30.40 -2.08 9.34
C ASP A 151 29.94 -2.91 10.54
N ALA A 152 30.10 -2.40 11.75
CA ALA A 152 29.60 -3.05 12.96
C ALA A 152 28.08 -3.12 12.95
N LEU A 153 27.39 -2.00 12.66
CA LEU A 153 25.94 -1.96 12.56
C LEU A 153 25.41 -2.92 11.48
N ARG A 154 26.05 -2.96 10.30
CA ARG A 154 25.65 -3.84 9.21
C ARG A 154 25.88 -5.32 9.54
N SER A 155 27.01 -5.64 10.17
CA SER A 155 27.33 -7.02 10.58
C SER A 155 26.33 -7.56 11.59
N VAL A 156 26.00 -6.77 12.62
CA VAL A 156 25.01 -7.16 13.65
C VAL A 156 23.63 -7.34 13.04
N SER A 157 23.18 -6.38 12.22
CA SER A 157 21.88 -6.46 11.56
C SER A 157 21.78 -7.69 10.65
N TYR A 158 22.80 -7.95 9.84
CA TYR A 158 22.83 -9.12 8.96
C TYR A 158 22.80 -10.44 9.73
N THR A 159 23.57 -10.56 10.79
CA THR A 159 23.72 -11.81 11.55
C THR A 159 22.47 -12.13 12.35
N HIS A 160 21.88 -11.14 13.03
CA HIS A 160 20.74 -11.38 13.93
C HIS A 160 19.38 -11.42 13.20
N LEU A 161 19.18 -10.67 12.12
CA LEU A 161 17.93 -10.74 11.35
C LEU A 161 17.77 -12.07 10.62
N ARG A 162 18.86 -12.75 10.27
CA ARG A 162 18.81 -14.09 9.65
C ARG A 162 18.67 -15.23 10.66
N ALA A 163 19.10 -15.07 11.88
CA ALA A 163 19.08 -16.13 12.88
C ALA A 163 17.67 -16.58 13.29
N HIS A 164 16.66 -15.75 13.09
CA HIS A 164 15.26 -16.09 13.38
C HIS A 164 14.56 -16.91 12.27
N GLU A 165 15.18 -17.06 11.10
CA GLU A 165 14.63 -17.86 9.99
C GLU A 165 15.02 -19.34 10.03
N THR A 166 15.91 -19.74 10.92
CA THR A 166 16.44 -21.10 10.99
C THR A 166 15.86 -21.95 12.14
N ASP A 167 15.01 -21.40 12.99
CA ASP A 167 14.36 -22.11 14.09
C ASP A 167 12.92 -22.53 13.75
N SER A 168 12.72 -23.08 12.56
CA SER A 168 11.45 -23.72 12.18
C SER A 168 11.65 -25.22 11.91
#